data_0abd2afa7cce540fd4bfa577a6163262
#
_entry.id   0abd2afa7cce540fd4bfa577a6163262
#
_cell.length_a   1.000
_cell.length_b   1.000
_cell.length_c   1.000
_cell.angle_alpha   90.00
_cell.angle_beta   90.00
_cell.angle_gamma   90.00
#
_symmetry.space_group_name_H-M   'P 1'
#
loop_
_entity.id
_entity.type
_entity.pdbx_description
1 polymer ?
#
loop_
_entity_poly.entity_id
_entity_poly.type
_entity_poly.pdbx_seq_one_letter_code
_entity_poly.pdbx_strand_id
1 'polypeptide(L)'
;IAYISSRVYAGYASGRLNPEPYAYEYGFGVRNQMLRQIAGDPTLNYDPAKGAARAPLLLWGPYLWADGTTPRKSDDLTWSRQDFKQDGVHPSKSGTEKSASLILDFFKSDPTAKPWFLIAG
;
A
#
# COMPACT_ATOMS: atom_id res chain seq x y z
N ILE A 1 7.55 -7.87 -5.85
CA ILE A 1 6.52 -7.85 -4.79
C ILE A 1 6.03 -6.41 -4.65
N ALA A 2 4.73 -6.19 -4.81
CA ALA A 2 4.12 -4.91 -4.47
C ALA A 2 3.62 -4.97 -3.02
N TYR A 3 4.19 -4.15 -2.17
CA TYR A 3 3.66 -3.96 -0.83
C TYR A 3 2.48 -2.98 -0.87
N ILE A 4 1.41 -3.32 -0.18
CA ILE A 4 0.41 -2.32 0.16
C ILE A 4 1.04 -1.38 1.18
N SER A 5 1.21 -0.13 0.79
CA SER A 5 2.03 0.86 1.52
C SER A 5 1.44 1.29 2.86
N SER A 6 0.15 1.05 3.07
CA SER A 6 -0.52 1.20 4.36
C SER A 6 -1.69 0.24 4.46
N ARG A 7 -2.16 -0.04 5.67
CA ARG A 7 -3.45 -0.70 5.85
C ARG A 7 -4.59 0.30 5.60
N VAL A 8 -5.76 -0.21 5.31
CA VAL A 8 -6.98 0.60 5.30
C VAL A 8 -7.19 1.15 6.71
N TYR A 9 -7.20 2.47 6.86
CA TYR A 9 -7.33 3.13 8.15
C TYR A 9 -7.98 4.50 7.98
N ALA A 10 -8.85 4.85 8.91
CA ALA A 10 -9.55 6.12 8.90
C ALA A 10 -9.93 6.63 10.32
N GLY A 11 -9.28 6.13 11.35
CA GLY A 11 -9.49 6.58 12.71
C GLY A 11 -10.77 6.04 13.40
N TYR A 12 -11.47 5.10 12.80
CA TYR A 12 -12.74 4.58 13.36
C TYR A 12 -12.56 3.47 14.40
N ALA A 13 -11.37 2.91 14.52
CA ALA A 13 -11.10 1.84 15.46
C ALA A 13 -10.53 2.36 16.78
N SER A 14 -10.94 1.75 17.89
CA SER A 14 -10.50 2.11 19.25
C SER A 14 -9.50 1.14 19.87
N GLY A 15 -9.03 0.12 19.12
CA GLY A 15 -8.07 -0.87 19.61
C GLY A 15 -6.69 -0.26 19.88
N ARG A 16 -5.91 -0.87 20.79
CA ARG A 16 -4.61 -0.34 21.25
C ARG A 16 -3.57 -0.09 20.15
N LEU A 17 -3.67 -0.81 19.03
CA LEU A 17 -2.75 -0.67 17.89
C LEU A 17 -3.36 0.12 16.72
N ASN A 18 -4.50 0.74 16.93
CA ASN A 18 -5.23 1.45 15.89
C ASN A 18 -5.09 2.97 15.94
N PRO A 19 -4.89 3.64 17.12
CA PRO A 19 -4.66 5.07 17.11
C PRO A 19 -3.30 5.41 16.51
N GLU A 20 -3.14 6.66 16.11
CA GLU A 20 -1.84 7.19 15.71
C GLU A 20 -0.84 7.16 16.88
N PRO A 21 0.44 6.90 16.62
CA PRO A 21 1.06 6.67 15.30
C PRO A 21 1.00 5.21 14.81
N TYR A 22 0.54 4.26 15.61
CA TYR A 22 0.60 2.81 15.34
C TYR A 22 -0.13 2.40 14.06
N ALA A 23 -1.17 3.15 13.70
CA ALA A 23 -1.96 2.90 12.49
C ALA A 23 -1.13 2.88 11.21
N TYR A 24 -0.01 3.61 11.16
CA TYR A 24 0.82 3.75 9.97
C TYR A 24 2.31 3.46 10.19
N GLU A 25 2.74 3.10 11.41
CA GLU A 25 4.16 2.83 11.70
C GLU A 25 4.76 1.74 10.81
N TYR A 26 4.01 0.68 10.53
CA TYR A 26 4.52 -0.38 9.66
C TYR A 26 4.80 0.12 8.24
N GLY A 27 4.05 1.11 7.76
CA GLY A 27 4.29 1.74 6.47
C GLY A 27 5.67 2.39 6.39
N PHE A 28 6.16 2.98 7.48
CA PHE A 28 7.53 3.50 7.57
C PHE A 28 8.57 2.38 7.51
N GLY A 29 8.31 1.24 8.13
CA GLY A 29 9.18 0.05 8.03
C GLY A 29 9.31 -0.45 6.59
N VAL A 30 8.17 -0.60 5.91
CA VAL A 30 8.10 -0.98 4.49
C VAL A 30 8.84 0.04 3.61
N ARG A 31 8.59 1.34 3.82
CA ARG A 31 9.28 2.41 3.10
C ARG A 31 10.78 2.36 3.29
N ASN A 32 11.26 2.18 4.52
CA ASN A 32 12.68 2.09 4.80
C ASN A 32 13.34 0.91 4.09
N GLN A 33 12.67 -0.23 4.02
CA GLN A 33 13.17 -1.40 3.28
C GLN A 33 13.30 -1.10 1.78
N MET A 34 12.33 -0.42 1.19
CA MET A 34 12.39 -0.01 -0.21
C MET A 34 13.51 1.00 -0.47
N LEU A 35 13.68 1.99 0.42
CA LEU A 35 14.77 2.96 0.32
C LEU A 35 16.14 2.29 0.39
N ARG A 36 16.31 1.25 1.21
CA ARG A 36 17.53 0.44 1.24
C ARG A 36 17.76 -0.29 -0.09
N GLN A 37 16.73 -0.88 -0.68
CA GLN A 37 16.86 -1.52 -1.99
C GLN A 37 17.24 -0.52 -3.09
N ILE A 38 16.59 0.66 -3.11
CA ILE A 38 16.89 1.76 -4.04
C ILE A 38 18.34 2.26 -3.86
N ALA A 39 18.81 2.34 -2.60
CA ALA A 39 20.18 2.72 -2.28
C ALA A 39 21.23 1.63 -2.63
N GLY A 40 20.79 0.48 -3.12
CA GLY A 40 21.68 -0.60 -3.57
C GLY A 40 22.18 -1.51 -2.44
N ASP A 41 21.42 -1.68 -1.37
CA ASP A 41 21.75 -2.65 -0.31
C ASP A 41 21.96 -4.04 -0.92
N PRO A 42 23.16 -4.65 -0.82
CA PRO A 42 23.46 -5.92 -1.46
C PRO A 42 22.62 -7.08 -0.92
N THR A 43 22.07 -6.97 0.30
CA THR A 43 21.17 -7.98 0.87
C THR A 43 19.76 -7.93 0.25
N LEU A 44 19.43 -6.84 -0.44
CA LEU A 44 18.16 -6.60 -1.12
C LEU A 44 18.33 -6.53 -2.65
N ASN A 45 19.47 -6.96 -3.19
CA ASN A 45 19.70 -6.94 -4.63
C ASN A 45 18.66 -7.80 -5.36
N TYR A 46 17.93 -7.18 -6.28
CA TYR A 46 16.97 -7.85 -7.17
C TYR A 46 17.48 -8.01 -8.61
N ASP A 47 18.56 -7.29 -8.95
CA ASP A 47 19.07 -7.20 -10.31
C ASP A 47 20.27 -8.15 -10.51
N PRO A 48 20.13 -9.21 -11.30
CA PRO A 48 21.24 -10.15 -11.55
C PRO A 48 22.43 -9.50 -12.27
N ALA A 49 22.24 -8.38 -12.96
CA ALA A 49 23.35 -7.64 -13.56
C ALA A 49 24.25 -6.96 -12.53
N LYS A 50 23.78 -6.77 -11.30
CA LYS A 50 24.51 -6.17 -10.18
C LYS A 50 25.04 -7.20 -9.17
N GLY A 51 25.00 -8.49 -9.52
CA GLY A 51 25.43 -9.57 -8.66
C GLY A 51 24.30 -10.56 -8.34
N ALA A 52 24.54 -11.48 -7.42
CA ALA A 52 23.54 -12.48 -7.05
C ALA A 52 22.25 -11.83 -6.57
N ALA A 53 21.12 -12.18 -7.18
CA ALA A 53 19.82 -11.75 -6.72
C ALA A 53 19.54 -12.36 -5.34
N ARG A 54 19.17 -11.51 -4.38
CA ARG A 54 18.90 -11.87 -2.97
C ARG A 54 17.47 -11.61 -2.55
N ALA A 55 16.78 -10.70 -3.25
CA ALA A 55 15.41 -10.32 -2.98
C ALA A 55 14.68 -10.06 -4.31
N PRO A 56 13.36 -10.13 -4.35
CA PRO A 56 12.60 -9.64 -5.49
C PRO A 56 12.62 -8.12 -5.54
N LEU A 57 12.27 -7.55 -6.69
CA LEU A 57 11.99 -6.12 -6.79
C LEU A 57 10.82 -5.77 -5.85
N LEU A 58 11.04 -4.76 -5.01
CA LEU A 58 10.05 -4.25 -4.07
C LEU A 58 9.39 -3.00 -4.64
N LEU A 59 8.08 -3.03 -4.73
CA LEU A 59 7.27 -1.90 -5.23
C LEU A 59 6.44 -1.30 -4.09
N TRP A 60 6.38 0.02 -4.07
CA TRP A 60 5.46 0.76 -3.21
C TRP A 60 4.07 0.73 -3.86
N GLY A 61 3.20 -0.13 -3.37
CA GLY A 61 1.84 -0.26 -3.85
C GLY A 61 0.93 0.91 -3.44
N PRO A 62 -0.37 0.79 -3.66
CA PRO A 62 -1.30 1.86 -3.38
C PRO A 62 -1.30 2.23 -1.89
N TYR A 63 -1.39 3.52 -1.61
CA TYR A 63 -1.51 4.05 -0.25
C TYR A 63 -2.97 4.01 0.17
N LEU A 64 -3.30 3.24 1.21
CA LEU A 64 -4.69 3.00 1.61
C LEU A 64 -5.16 3.86 2.80
N TRP A 65 -4.26 4.61 3.43
CA TRP A 65 -4.62 5.49 4.54
C TRP A 65 -5.28 6.78 4.04
N ALA A 66 -6.33 7.23 4.73
CA ALA A 66 -6.91 8.56 4.58
C ALA A 66 -7.48 9.02 5.93
N ASP A 67 -7.67 10.33 6.09
CA ASP A 67 -8.21 10.94 7.30
C ASP A 67 -9.75 10.96 7.26
N GLY A 68 -10.35 9.81 7.49
CA GLY A 68 -11.79 9.66 7.50
C GLY A 68 -12.44 10.20 6.24
N THR A 69 -13.37 11.12 6.38
CA THR A 69 -14.10 11.78 5.29
C THR A 69 -13.40 13.01 4.73
N THR A 70 -12.22 13.38 5.23
CA THR A 70 -11.39 14.43 4.65
C THR A 70 -10.72 13.90 3.37
N PRO A 71 -11.00 14.49 2.19
CA PRO A 71 -10.43 14.01 0.94
C PRO A 71 -8.91 14.14 0.92
N ARG A 72 -8.20 13.11 0.45
CA ARG A 72 -6.76 13.20 0.20
C ARG A 72 -6.47 14.14 -0.97
N LYS A 73 -5.42 14.95 -0.85
CA LYS A 73 -5.01 15.88 -1.91
C LYS A 73 -4.53 15.20 -3.19
N SER A 74 -4.11 13.92 -3.11
CA SER A 74 -3.53 13.19 -4.25
C SER A 74 -4.59 12.57 -5.17
N ASP A 75 -5.74 12.16 -4.62
CA ASP A 75 -6.72 11.34 -5.35
C ASP A 75 -8.15 11.41 -4.78
N ASP A 76 -8.40 12.39 -3.90
CA ASP A 76 -9.69 12.62 -3.24
C ASP A 76 -10.24 11.41 -2.44
N LEU A 77 -9.39 10.41 -2.16
CA LEU A 77 -9.82 9.26 -1.39
C LEU A 77 -10.33 9.68 0.00
N THR A 78 -11.48 9.15 0.35
CA THR A 78 -12.07 9.24 1.68
C THR A 78 -12.46 7.86 2.17
N TRP A 79 -12.52 7.71 3.49
CA TRP A 79 -13.07 6.54 4.15
C TRP A 79 -14.21 6.95 5.05
N SER A 80 -15.44 6.58 4.70
CA SER A 80 -16.59 6.77 5.59
C SER A 80 -16.66 5.64 6.62
N ARG A 81 -17.42 5.85 7.72
CA ARG A 81 -17.63 4.79 8.71
C ARG A 81 -18.26 3.53 8.11
N GLN A 82 -19.07 3.69 7.05
CA GLN A 82 -19.75 2.59 6.35
C GLN A 82 -18.80 1.71 5.54
N ASP A 83 -17.60 2.20 5.19
CA ASP A 83 -16.59 1.42 4.51
C ASP A 83 -15.91 0.38 5.41
N PHE A 84 -16.26 0.37 6.70
CA PHE A 84 -15.74 -0.56 7.70
C PHE A 84 -16.85 -1.39 8.33
N LYS A 85 -16.46 -2.59 8.77
CA LYS A 85 -17.31 -3.41 9.66
C LYS A 85 -17.46 -2.75 11.02
N GLN A 86 -18.22 -3.39 11.90
CA GLN A 86 -18.52 -2.85 13.23
C GLN A 86 -17.26 -2.50 14.05
N ASP A 87 -16.17 -3.23 13.84
CA ASP A 87 -14.89 -3.01 14.54
C ASP A 87 -14.12 -1.75 14.09
N GLY A 88 -14.54 -1.11 13.01
CA GLY A 88 -13.87 0.08 12.46
C GLY A 88 -12.48 -0.19 11.85
N VAL A 89 -12.10 -1.46 11.66
CA VAL A 89 -10.80 -1.89 11.13
C VAL A 89 -10.97 -2.67 9.84
N HIS A 90 -11.78 -3.72 9.87
CA HIS A 90 -11.98 -4.58 8.71
C HIS A 90 -12.90 -3.90 7.70
N PRO A 91 -12.52 -3.88 6.41
CA PRO A 91 -13.36 -3.27 5.39
C PRO A 91 -14.71 -3.98 5.27
N SER A 92 -15.76 -3.20 5.06
CA SER A 92 -17.06 -3.67 4.59
C SER A 92 -16.97 -4.02 3.11
N LYS A 93 -18.12 -4.33 2.48
CA LYS A 93 -18.17 -4.54 1.03
C LYS A 93 -17.69 -3.29 0.29
N SER A 94 -18.19 -2.10 0.60
CA SER A 94 -17.76 -0.86 -0.06
C SER A 94 -16.29 -0.53 0.18
N GLY A 95 -15.78 -0.77 1.39
CA GLY A 95 -14.36 -0.60 1.69
C GLY A 95 -13.47 -1.57 0.92
N THR A 96 -13.93 -2.81 0.72
CA THR A 96 -13.21 -3.79 -0.10
C THR A 96 -13.18 -3.38 -1.56
N GLU A 97 -14.30 -2.89 -2.10
CA GLU A 97 -14.40 -2.40 -3.48
C GLU A 97 -13.45 -1.20 -3.71
N LYS A 98 -13.42 -0.22 -2.80
CA LYS A 98 -12.47 0.90 -2.85
C LYS A 98 -11.01 0.42 -2.84
N SER A 99 -10.67 -0.50 -1.94
CA SER A 99 -9.31 -1.06 -1.86
C SER A 99 -8.93 -1.79 -3.14
N ALA A 100 -9.86 -2.59 -3.69
CA ALA A 100 -9.65 -3.33 -4.93
C ALA A 100 -9.42 -2.38 -6.12
N SER A 101 -10.18 -1.29 -6.22
CA SER A 101 -9.98 -0.27 -7.25
C SER A 101 -8.59 0.35 -7.18
N LEU A 102 -8.15 0.76 -6.00
CA LEU A 102 -6.80 1.33 -5.80
C LEU A 102 -5.69 0.36 -6.21
N ILE A 103 -5.83 -0.93 -5.86
CA ILE A 103 -4.87 -1.97 -6.23
C ILE A 103 -4.88 -2.21 -7.73
N LEU A 104 -6.06 -2.26 -8.35
CA LEU A 104 -6.20 -2.46 -9.78
C LEU A 104 -5.62 -1.29 -10.58
N ASP A 105 -5.88 -0.06 -10.15
CA ASP A 105 -5.34 1.15 -10.76
C ASP A 105 -3.81 1.18 -10.67
N PHE A 106 -3.24 0.78 -9.53
CA PHE A 106 -1.81 0.61 -9.38
C PHE A 106 -1.25 -0.37 -10.42
N PHE A 107 -1.81 -1.56 -10.55
CA PHE A 107 -1.31 -2.54 -11.50
C PHE A 107 -1.46 -2.11 -12.97
N LYS A 108 -2.45 -1.28 -13.26
CA LYS A 108 -2.68 -0.75 -14.61
C LYS A 108 -1.80 0.45 -14.96
N SER A 109 -1.32 1.20 -13.97
CA SER A 109 -0.64 2.48 -14.18
C SER A 109 0.84 2.48 -13.83
N ASP A 110 1.26 1.72 -12.80
CA ASP A 110 2.65 1.68 -12.37
C ASP A 110 3.57 1.14 -13.49
N PRO A 111 4.65 1.88 -13.85
CA PRO A 111 5.51 1.50 -14.96
C PRO A 111 6.17 0.14 -14.83
N THR A 112 6.35 -0.36 -13.61
CA THR A 112 6.97 -1.65 -13.33
C THR A 112 5.97 -2.78 -13.21
N ALA A 113 4.71 -2.48 -12.90
CA ALA A 113 3.62 -3.45 -12.81
C ALA A 113 2.88 -3.65 -14.13
N LYS A 114 2.57 -2.56 -14.83
CA LYS A 114 1.81 -2.54 -16.07
C LYS A 114 2.29 -3.53 -17.13
N PRO A 115 3.61 -3.67 -17.43
CA PRO A 115 4.08 -4.53 -18.51
C PRO A 115 3.79 -6.02 -18.35
N TRP A 116 3.65 -6.48 -17.11
CA TRP A 116 3.31 -7.88 -16.84
C TRP A 116 1.85 -8.08 -16.47
N PHE A 117 1.16 -7.03 -16.03
CA PHE A 117 -0.25 -7.10 -15.67
C PHE A 117 -1.18 -6.92 -16.87
N LEU A 118 -0.88 -5.96 -17.73
CA LEU A 118 -1.59 -5.77 -19.00
C LEU A 118 -0.83 -6.51 -20.09
N ILE A 119 -1.19 -7.76 -20.34
CA ILE A 119 -0.71 -8.50 -21.50
C ILE A 119 -1.26 -7.77 -22.73
N ALA A 120 -0.35 -7.29 -23.58
CA ALA A 120 -0.75 -6.77 -24.89
C ALA A 120 -1.39 -7.92 -25.67
N GLY A 121 -2.69 -7.81 -25.96
CA GLY A 121 -3.40 -8.71 -26.85
C GLY A 121 -2.98 -8.49 -28.30
#